data_f93fd3b7f641b55e307f02a083f23a12
#
_entry.id   f93fd3b7f641b55e307f02a083f23a12
#
_cell.length_a   1.000
_cell.length_b   1.000
_cell.length_c   1.000
_cell.angle_alpha   90.00
_cell.angle_beta   90.00
_cell.angle_gamma   90.00
#
_symmetry.space_group_name_H-M   'P 1'
#
loop_
_entity.id
_entity.type
_entity.pdbx_description
1 polymer ?
#
loop_
_entity_poly.entity_id
_entity_poly.type
_entity_poly.pdbx_seq_one_letter_code
_entity_poly.pdbx_strand_id
1 'polypeptide(L)'
;MATQRLTRQKWIDAGLDALILKGPPALAAEPLARDLGATKGSFYWHFKDVPALHEAVVKDWQSRALSQIAEALAKEGNSEKRLRRFGAQFVADKQDPAFRAWAHTSPMVADALSDVDQERLTYLVNLLNHLGVRNPAFAQSCLGALIGLPQLQGQTKPTQAFDTMVDLVLALK
;
A
#
# COMPACT_ATOMS: atom_id res chain seq x y z
N MET A 1 6.12 16.15 33.74
CA MET A 1 6.36 15.29 32.55
C MET A 1 6.41 16.20 31.33
N ALA A 2 7.54 16.24 30.61
CA ALA A 2 7.66 17.08 29.42
C ALA A 2 6.74 16.50 28.33
N THR A 3 5.74 17.26 27.94
CA THR A 3 4.83 16.90 26.85
C THR A 3 5.70 16.83 25.58
N GLN A 4 5.99 15.64 25.11
CA GLN A 4 6.78 15.43 23.91
C GLN A 4 6.07 16.13 22.74
N ARG A 5 6.69 17.19 22.21
CA ARG A 5 6.11 17.99 21.12
C ARG A 5 5.82 17.07 19.93
N LEU A 6 4.54 16.93 19.58
CA LEU A 6 4.12 16.14 18.42
C LEU A 6 4.71 16.73 17.16
N THR A 7 5.32 15.87 16.34
CA THR A 7 5.84 16.27 15.02
C THR A 7 4.77 16.11 13.94
N ARG A 8 4.92 16.79 12.81
CA ARG A 8 4.04 16.61 11.66
C ARG A 8 3.94 15.15 11.24
N GLN A 9 5.05 14.40 11.28
CA GLN A 9 5.09 12.98 10.94
C GLN A 9 4.23 12.13 11.89
N LYS A 10 4.23 12.41 13.19
CA LYS A 10 3.38 11.68 14.14
C LYS A 10 1.89 11.84 13.83
N TRP A 11 1.48 13.00 13.33
CA TRP A 11 0.09 13.21 12.87
C TRP A 11 -0.22 12.41 11.60
N ILE A 12 0.73 12.32 10.66
CA ILE A 12 0.61 11.52 9.44
C ILE A 12 0.51 10.04 9.80
N ASP A 13 1.39 9.54 10.66
CA ASP A 13 1.41 8.14 11.10
C ASP A 13 0.09 7.78 11.83
N ALA A 14 -0.39 8.64 12.73
CA ALA A 14 -1.69 8.47 13.38
C ALA A 14 -2.85 8.50 12.38
N GLY A 15 -2.75 9.32 11.33
CA GLY A 15 -3.71 9.33 10.22
C GLY A 15 -3.73 8.01 9.46
N LEU A 16 -2.57 7.44 9.16
CA LEU A 16 -2.47 6.11 8.52
C LEU A 16 -3.09 5.02 9.39
N ASP A 17 -2.79 5.00 10.69
CA ASP A 17 -3.37 4.03 11.63
C ASP A 17 -4.89 4.20 11.73
N ALA A 18 -5.39 5.43 11.81
CA ALA A 18 -6.81 5.73 11.86
C ALA A 18 -7.53 5.31 10.57
N LEU A 19 -6.90 5.53 9.40
CA LEU A 19 -7.43 5.08 8.11
C LEU A 19 -7.60 3.56 8.05
N ILE A 20 -6.59 2.81 8.48
CA ILE A 20 -6.61 1.35 8.50
C ILE A 20 -7.70 0.82 9.45
N LEU A 21 -7.83 1.41 10.63
CA LEU A 21 -8.69 0.89 11.69
C LEU A 21 -10.14 1.35 11.57
N LYS A 22 -10.38 2.57 11.11
CA LYS A 22 -11.67 3.26 11.20
C LYS A 22 -12.14 3.84 9.86
N GLY A 23 -11.29 3.79 8.82
CA GLY A 23 -11.59 4.36 7.49
C GLY A 23 -11.44 5.88 7.40
N PRO A 24 -11.72 6.46 6.19
CA PRO A 24 -11.48 7.86 5.87
C PRO A 24 -12.14 8.88 6.82
N PRO A 25 -13.35 8.65 7.37
CA PRO A 25 -13.98 9.60 8.30
C PRO A 25 -13.17 9.88 9.57
N ALA A 26 -12.25 8.96 9.94
CA ALA A 26 -11.37 9.15 11.09
C ALA A 26 -10.21 10.14 10.85
N LEU A 27 -9.94 10.47 9.59
CA LEU A 27 -8.92 11.44 9.19
C LEU A 27 -9.42 12.88 9.41
N ALA A 28 -9.70 13.24 10.66
CA ALA A 28 -10.17 14.54 11.07
C ALA A 28 -9.39 15.05 12.28
N ALA A 29 -9.33 16.39 12.44
CA ALA A 29 -8.49 17.02 13.45
C ALA A 29 -8.80 16.57 14.88
N GLU A 30 -10.08 16.44 15.23
CA GLU A 30 -10.51 16.13 16.59
C GLU A 30 -10.33 14.65 16.95
N PRO A 31 -10.72 13.65 16.13
CA PRO A 31 -10.42 12.25 16.37
C PRO A 31 -8.94 12.00 16.54
N LEU A 32 -8.09 12.52 15.64
CA LEU A 32 -6.64 12.32 15.71
C LEU A 32 -6.01 13.02 16.92
N ALA A 33 -6.47 14.23 17.26
CA ALA A 33 -5.99 14.90 18.46
C ALA A 33 -6.29 14.08 19.72
N ARG A 34 -7.48 13.51 19.81
CA ARG A 34 -7.87 12.63 20.93
C ARG A 34 -7.01 11.36 20.98
N ASP A 35 -6.81 10.69 19.86
CA ASP A 35 -6.01 9.46 19.77
C ASP A 35 -4.53 9.73 20.12
N LEU A 36 -4.01 10.93 19.82
CA LEU A 36 -2.65 11.37 20.17
C LEU A 36 -2.51 12.01 21.56
N GLY A 37 -3.59 12.13 22.33
CA GLY A 37 -3.56 12.87 23.61
C GLY A 37 -3.22 14.35 23.45
N ALA A 38 -3.57 14.95 22.32
CA ALA A 38 -3.27 16.33 21.94
C ALA A 38 -4.54 17.21 21.93
N THR A 39 -4.34 18.52 21.75
CA THR A 39 -5.44 19.45 21.53
C THR A 39 -5.71 19.64 20.03
N LYS A 40 -6.95 19.98 19.67
CA LYS A 40 -7.31 20.38 18.31
C LYS A 40 -6.46 21.57 17.82
N GLY A 41 -6.08 22.50 18.70
CA GLY A 41 -5.16 23.59 18.38
C GLY A 41 -3.79 23.10 17.95
N SER A 42 -3.26 22.00 18.53
CA SER A 42 -1.99 21.40 18.14
C SER A 42 -2.01 20.87 16.70
N PHE A 43 -3.14 20.39 16.22
CA PHE A 43 -3.29 19.98 14.81
C PHE A 43 -3.04 21.14 13.85
N TYR A 44 -3.64 22.32 14.11
CA TYR A 44 -3.53 23.49 13.24
C TYR A 44 -2.14 24.15 13.22
N TRP A 45 -1.24 23.76 14.12
CA TRP A 45 0.18 24.10 14.01
C TRP A 45 0.92 23.31 12.90
N HIS A 46 0.39 22.17 12.50
CA HIS A 46 1.02 21.27 11.51
C HIS A 46 0.28 21.28 10.16
N PHE A 47 -1.04 21.47 10.17
CA PHE A 47 -1.87 21.44 8.97
C PHE A 47 -2.86 22.63 9.00
N LYS A 48 -2.93 23.36 7.89
CA LYS A 48 -3.85 24.49 7.76
C LYS A 48 -5.32 24.05 7.89
N ASP A 49 -5.63 22.84 7.40
CA ASP A 49 -6.95 22.23 7.37
C ASP A 49 -6.87 20.71 7.25
N VAL A 50 -8.02 20.04 7.30
CA VAL A 50 -8.10 18.58 7.16
C VAL A 50 -7.70 18.11 5.76
N PRO A 51 -8.07 18.75 4.64
CA PRO A 51 -7.56 18.40 3.32
C PRO A 51 -6.03 18.39 3.24
N ALA A 52 -5.32 19.32 3.87
CA ALA A 52 -3.87 19.34 3.91
C ALA A 52 -3.26 18.15 4.66
N LEU A 53 -3.96 17.60 5.67
CA LEU A 53 -3.60 16.33 6.29
C LEU A 53 -3.81 15.17 5.30
N HIS A 54 -4.96 15.12 4.62
CA HIS A 54 -5.26 14.07 3.65
C HIS A 54 -4.18 14.01 2.56
N GLU A 55 -3.82 15.16 1.96
CA GLU A 55 -2.73 15.26 0.98
C GLU A 55 -1.40 14.72 1.55
N ALA A 56 -1.09 15.07 2.80
CA ALA A 56 0.14 14.62 3.44
C ALA A 56 0.17 13.11 3.70
N VAL A 57 -0.95 12.53 4.13
CA VAL A 57 -1.11 11.07 4.36
C VAL A 57 -0.98 10.31 3.03
N VAL A 58 -1.65 10.78 1.97
CA VAL A 58 -1.58 10.16 0.65
C VAL A 58 -0.17 10.22 0.09
N LYS A 59 0.48 11.38 0.17
CA LYS A 59 1.85 11.58 -0.34
C LYS A 59 2.87 10.72 0.44
N ASP A 60 2.74 10.60 1.74
CA ASP A 60 3.61 9.77 2.57
C ASP A 60 3.46 8.28 2.22
N TRP A 61 2.22 7.80 2.10
CA TRP A 61 1.92 6.44 1.65
C TRP A 61 2.48 6.16 0.25
N GLN A 62 2.20 7.02 -0.72
CA GLN A 62 2.68 6.88 -2.11
C GLN A 62 4.22 6.81 -2.14
N SER A 63 4.89 7.73 -1.43
CA SER A 63 6.36 7.75 -1.35
C SER A 63 6.92 6.45 -0.76
N ARG A 64 6.32 5.93 0.31
CA ARG A 64 6.73 4.65 0.93
C ARG A 64 6.50 3.47 -0.02
N ALA A 65 5.36 3.41 -0.69
CA ALA A 65 5.05 2.35 -1.64
C ALA A 65 6.02 2.33 -2.83
N LEU A 66 6.32 3.49 -3.41
CA LEU A 66 7.31 3.61 -4.50
C LEU A 66 8.74 3.26 -4.03
N SER A 67 9.12 3.68 -2.82
CA SER A 67 10.42 3.32 -2.25
C SER A 67 10.56 1.81 -2.05
N GLN A 68 9.51 1.12 -1.60
CA GLN A 68 9.50 -0.34 -1.46
C GLN A 68 9.70 -1.06 -2.79
N ILE A 69 9.12 -0.55 -3.89
CA ILE A 69 9.32 -1.10 -5.24
C ILE A 69 10.77 -0.88 -5.68
N ALA A 70 11.31 0.32 -5.48
CA ALA A 70 12.70 0.64 -5.82
C ALA A 70 13.69 -0.24 -5.03
N GLU A 71 13.45 -0.45 -3.74
CA GLU A 71 14.25 -1.38 -2.92
C GLU A 71 14.13 -2.83 -3.40
N ALA A 72 12.94 -3.25 -3.83
CA ALA A 72 12.73 -4.59 -4.38
C ALA A 72 13.47 -4.78 -5.71
N LEU A 73 13.59 -3.72 -6.53
CA LEU A 73 14.41 -3.71 -7.75
C LEU A 73 15.90 -3.84 -7.45
N ALA A 74 16.39 -3.17 -6.41
CA ALA A 74 17.81 -3.18 -6.03
C ALA A 74 18.27 -4.48 -5.35
N LYS A 75 17.34 -5.28 -4.78
CA LYS A 75 17.67 -6.53 -4.07
C LYS A 75 18.11 -7.63 -5.04
N GLU A 76 19.20 -8.30 -4.71
CA GLU A 76 19.69 -9.47 -5.43
C GLU A 76 18.74 -10.68 -5.28
N GLY A 77 18.78 -11.57 -6.23
CA GLY A 77 18.01 -12.81 -6.26
C GLY A 77 17.44 -13.11 -7.64
N ASN A 78 17.10 -14.39 -7.87
CA ASN A 78 16.44 -14.77 -9.10
C ASN A 78 15.00 -14.23 -9.15
N SER A 79 14.46 -14.10 -10.34
CA SER A 79 13.13 -13.52 -10.59
C SER A 79 12.02 -14.26 -9.86
N GLU A 80 12.12 -15.59 -9.70
CA GLU A 80 11.17 -16.38 -8.92
C GLU A 80 11.10 -15.94 -7.46
N LYS A 81 12.25 -15.92 -6.76
CA LYS A 81 12.31 -15.53 -5.35
C LYS A 81 11.80 -14.08 -5.15
N ARG A 82 12.11 -13.20 -6.11
CA ARG A 82 11.66 -11.81 -6.09
C ARG A 82 10.13 -11.71 -6.29
N LEU A 83 9.55 -12.51 -7.19
CA LEU A 83 8.12 -12.55 -7.45
C LEU A 83 7.34 -13.05 -6.22
N ARG A 84 7.78 -14.16 -5.60
CA ARG A 84 7.17 -14.68 -4.36
C ARG A 84 7.28 -13.68 -3.22
N ARG A 85 8.43 -13.02 -3.05
CA ARG A 85 8.62 -11.98 -2.03
C ARG A 85 7.68 -10.82 -2.25
N PHE A 86 7.53 -10.36 -3.50
CA PHE A 86 6.60 -9.29 -3.83
C PHE A 86 5.16 -9.66 -3.45
N GLY A 87 4.71 -10.86 -3.82
CA GLY A 87 3.38 -11.35 -3.43
C GLY A 87 3.17 -11.41 -1.92
N ALA A 88 4.16 -11.93 -1.17
CA ALA A 88 4.09 -12.00 0.28
C ALA A 88 4.06 -10.62 0.94
N GLN A 89 4.85 -9.66 0.46
CA GLN A 89 4.87 -8.29 0.96
C GLN A 89 3.56 -7.57 0.66
N PHE A 90 3.01 -7.73 -0.56
CA PHE A 90 1.74 -7.14 -0.94
C PHE A 90 0.58 -7.63 -0.05
N VAL A 91 0.48 -8.95 0.16
CA VAL A 91 -0.57 -9.54 1.01
C VAL A 91 -0.44 -9.12 2.47
N ALA A 92 0.79 -8.86 2.95
CA ALA A 92 1.03 -8.40 4.31
C ALA A 92 0.75 -6.90 4.52
N ASP A 93 0.64 -6.12 3.45
CA ASP A 93 0.39 -4.70 3.51
C ASP A 93 -1.06 -4.42 3.94
N LYS A 94 -1.21 -3.79 5.11
CA LYS A 94 -2.53 -3.39 5.65
C LYS A 94 -3.00 -2.03 5.12
N GLN A 95 -2.11 -1.26 4.53
CA GLN A 95 -2.43 0.08 4.05
C GLN A 95 -3.11 0.02 2.68
N ASP A 96 -2.65 -0.84 1.77
CA ASP A 96 -3.18 -0.97 0.42
C ASP A 96 -4.71 -1.15 0.37
N PRO A 97 -5.34 -2.07 1.12
CA PRO A 97 -6.79 -2.20 1.12
C PRO A 97 -7.53 -0.95 1.62
N ALA A 98 -6.96 -0.23 2.59
CA ALA A 98 -7.56 0.99 3.13
C ALA A 98 -7.51 2.15 2.12
N PHE A 99 -6.40 2.30 1.38
CA PHE A 99 -6.29 3.27 0.30
C PHE A 99 -7.18 2.91 -0.89
N ARG A 100 -7.32 1.64 -1.26
CA ARG A 100 -8.28 1.20 -2.30
C ARG A 100 -9.71 1.52 -1.92
N ALA A 101 -10.11 1.27 -0.68
CA ALA A 101 -11.44 1.63 -0.21
C ALA A 101 -11.65 3.16 -0.26
N TRP A 102 -10.66 3.96 0.14
CA TRP A 102 -10.74 5.43 0.10
C TRP A 102 -10.75 5.99 -1.33
N ALA A 103 -10.05 5.36 -2.27
CA ALA A 103 -10.00 5.75 -3.68
C ALA A 103 -11.38 5.77 -4.35
N HIS A 104 -12.35 4.96 -3.88
CA HIS A 104 -13.72 5.00 -4.41
C HIS A 104 -14.45 6.33 -4.19
N THR A 105 -14.02 7.13 -3.21
CA THR A 105 -14.67 8.40 -2.84
C THR A 105 -13.75 9.62 -2.96
N SER A 106 -12.47 9.42 -3.31
CA SER A 106 -11.49 10.49 -3.40
C SER A 106 -10.66 10.39 -4.68
N PRO A 107 -10.87 11.28 -5.66
CA PRO A 107 -10.07 11.31 -6.90
C PRO A 107 -8.56 11.43 -6.64
N MET A 108 -8.16 12.27 -5.69
CA MET A 108 -6.75 12.42 -5.30
C MET A 108 -6.12 11.09 -4.88
N VAL A 109 -6.85 10.28 -4.11
CA VAL A 109 -6.38 8.96 -3.68
C VAL A 109 -6.37 7.97 -4.83
N ALA A 110 -7.37 8.03 -5.72
CA ALA A 110 -7.45 7.19 -6.91
C ALA A 110 -6.25 7.45 -7.85
N ASP A 111 -5.89 8.71 -8.07
CA ASP A 111 -4.73 9.09 -8.89
C ASP A 111 -3.42 8.57 -8.27
N ALA A 112 -3.19 8.79 -6.97
CA ALA A 112 -2.02 8.29 -6.28
C ALA A 112 -1.92 6.75 -6.29
N LEU A 113 -3.06 6.06 -6.13
CA LEU A 113 -3.14 4.60 -6.21
C LEU A 113 -2.84 4.10 -7.63
N SER A 114 -3.34 4.79 -8.66
CA SER A 114 -3.04 4.47 -10.05
C SER A 114 -1.56 4.54 -10.36
N ASP A 115 -0.87 5.59 -9.88
CA ASP A 115 0.58 5.74 -10.04
C ASP A 115 1.35 4.57 -9.39
N VAL A 116 0.98 4.22 -8.17
CA VAL A 116 1.61 3.10 -7.44
C VAL A 116 1.36 1.77 -8.15
N ASP A 117 0.13 1.53 -8.62
CA ASP A 117 -0.20 0.29 -9.33
C ASP A 117 0.50 0.20 -10.69
N GLN A 118 0.73 1.32 -11.38
CA GLN A 118 1.50 1.34 -12.62
C GLN A 118 2.96 0.91 -12.39
N GLU A 119 3.60 1.39 -11.32
CA GLU A 119 4.96 0.98 -10.95
C GLU A 119 5.02 -0.50 -10.53
N ARG A 120 4.01 -0.98 -9.80
CA ARG A 120 3.87 -2.41 -9.45
C ARG A 120 3.75 -3.28 -10.68
N LEU A 121 2.94 -2.87 -11.66
CA LEU A 121 2.78 -3.57 -12.94
C LEU A 121 4.10 -3.59 -13.72
N THR A 122 4.80 -2.47 -13.81
CA THR A 122 6.11 -2.38 -14.45
C THR A 122 7.11 -3.36 -13.82
N TYR A 123 7.14 -3.42 -12.48
CA TYR A 123 7.97 -4.38 -11.76
C TYR A 123 7.61 -5.84 -12.05
N LEU A 124 6.30 -6.17 -12.03
CA LEU A 124 5.80 -7.52 -12.34
C LEU A 124 6.12 -7.93 -13.78
N VAL A 125 5.90 -7.06 -14.76
CA VAL A 125 6.24 -7.29 -16.17
C VAL A 125 7.72 -7.65 -16.30
N ASN A 126 8.61 -6.88 -15.65
CA ASN A 126 10.05 -7.14 -15.67
C ASN A 126 10.41 -8.52 -15.08
N LEU A 127 9.83 -8.89 -13.93
CA LEU A 127 10.06 -10.20 -13.32
C LEU A 127 9.56 -11.35 -14.20
N LEU A 128 8.35 -11.21 -14.73
CA LEU A 128 7.71 -12.23 -15.57
C LEU A 128 8.45 -12.40 -16.91
N ASN A 129 8.93 -11.32 -17.52
CA ASN A 129 9.77 -11.39 -18.71
C ASN A 129 11.04 -12.22 -18.50
N HIS A 130 11.71 -12.05 -17.37
CA HIS A 130 12.88 -12.88 -17.00
C HIS A 130 12.51 -14.36 -16.72
N LEU A 131 11.25 -14.62 -16.39
CA LEU A 131 10.71 -15.97 -16.25
C LEU A 131 10.15 -16.55 -17.57
N GLY A 132 10.28 -15.83 -18.68
CA GLY A 132 9.82 -16.26 -20.01
C GLY A 132 8.37 -15.92 -20.34
N VAL A 133 7.63 -15.28 -19.44
CA VAL A 133 6.25 -14.83 -19.65
C VAL A 133 6.25 -13.40 -20.17
N ARG A 134 5.97 -13.22 -21.45
CA ARG A 134 6.06 -11.91 -22.13
C ARG A 134 4.72 -11.19 -22.30
N ASN A 135 3.60 -11.84 -21.92
CA ASN A 135 2.28 -11.24 -22.03
C ASN A 135 2.02 -10.28 -20.85
N PRO A 136 1.91 -8.95 -21.07
CA PRO A 136 1.70 -7.98 -19.99
C PRO A 136 0.34 -8.17 -19.30
N ALA A 137 -0.67 -8.73 -19.96
CA ALA A 137 -1.96 -9.04 -19.34
C ALA A 137 -1.82 -10.05 -18.21
N PHE A 138 -0.79 -10.91 -18.24
CA PHE A 138 -0.54 -11.82 -17.12
C PHE A 138 -0.02 -11.08 -15.89
N ALA A 139 0.77 -10.02 -16.05
CA ALA A 139 1.16 -9.16 -14.93
C ALA A 139 -0.06 -8.48 -14.29
N GLN A 140 -1.01 -8.01 -15.10
CA GLN A 140 -2.28 -7.47 -14.59
C GLN A 140 -3.08 -8.54 -13.84
N SER A 141 -3.13 -9.77 -14.35
CA SER A 141 -3.78 -10.89 -13.66
C SER A 141 -3.13 -11.20 -12.33
N CYS A 142 -1.79 -11.18 -12.25
CA CYS A 142 -1.04 -11.37 -11.01
C CYS A 142 -1.36 -10.26 -9.97
N LEU A 143 -1.35 -9.00 -10.39
CA LEU A 143 -1.71 -7.89 -9.49
C LEU A 143 -3.17 -7.98 -9.06
N GLY A 144 -4.08 -8.27 -10.00
CA GLY A 144 -5.50 -8.48 -9.70
C GLY A 144 -5.74 -9.62 -8.70
N ALA A 145 -5.01 -10.72 -8.84
CA ALA A 145 -5.05 -11.83 -7.88
C ALA A 145 -4.57 -11.38 -6.49
N LEU A 146 -3.45 -10.66 -6.40
CA LEU A 146 -2.93 -10.15 -5.11
C LEU A 146 -3.91 -9.20 -4.42
N ILE A 147 -4.64 -8.38 -5.18
CA ILE A 147 -5.69 -7.49 -4.65
C ILE A 147 -6.91 -8.29 -4.18
N GLY A 148 -7.32 -9.29 -4.94
CA GLY A 148 -8.57 -10.04 -4.71
C GLY A 148 -8.45 -11.20 -3.73
N LEU A 149 -7.33 -11.94 -3.74
CA LEU A 149 -7.13 -13.12 -2.89
C LEU A 149 -7.39 -12.88 -1.40
N PRO A 150 -6.94 -11.77 -0.79
CA PRO A 150 -7.23 -11.48 0.62
C PRO A 150 -8.72 -11.29 0.94
N GLN A 151 -9.54 -11.02 -0.06
CA GLN A 151 -10.98 -10.79 0.10
C GLN A 151 -11.80 -12.09 -0.03
N LEU A 152 -11.19 -13.18 -0.51
CA LEU A 152 -11.85 -14.46 -0.65
C LEU A 152 -11.94 -15.16 0.71
N GLN A 153 -13.14 -15.61 1.04
CA GLN A 153 -13.37 -16.50 2.20
C GLN A 153 -13.01 -17.92 1.78
N GLY A 154 -11.79 -18.35 2.09
CA GLY A 154 -11.29 -19.68 1.74
C GLY A 154 -10.32 -20.22 2.78
N GLN A 155 -10.03 -21.53 2.72
CA GLN A 155 -9.08 -22.17 3.63
C GLN A 155 -7.62 -21.95 3.21
N THR A 156 -7.38 -21.59 1.94
CA THR A 156 -6.04 -21.36 1.40
C THR A 156 -5.57 -19.94 1.71
N LYS A 157 -4.38 -19.83 2.27
CA LYS A 157 -3.77 -18.50 2.52
C LYS A 157 -3.53 -17.77 1.19
N PRO A 158 -3.81 -16.46 1.09
CA PRO A 158 -3.57 -15.68 -0.13
C PRO A 158 -2.16 -15.81 -0.70
N THR A 159 -1.13 -15.83 0.15
CA THR A 159 0.26 -16.05 -0.25
C THR A 159 0.46 -17.41 -0.90
N GLN A 160 -0.12 -18.48 -0.34
CA GLN A 160 -0.02 -19.83 -0.89
C GLN A 160 -0.73 -19.93 -2.25
N ALA A 161 -1.89 -19.30 -2.40
CA ALA A 161 -2.60 -19.26 -3.69
C ALA A 161 -1.77 -18.55 -4.75
N PHE A 162 -1.14 -17.42 -4.40
CA PHE A 162 -0.24 -16.71 -5.31
C PHE A 162 0.99 -17.53 -5.65
N ASP A 163 1.62 -18.21 -4.67
CA ASP A 163 2.75 -19.10 -4.91
C ASP A 163 2.41 -20.23 -5.87
N THR A 164 1.19 -20.78 -5.82
CA THR A 164 0.71 -21.77 -6.80
C THR A 164 0.68 -21.19 -8.22
N MET A 165 0.28 -19.93 -8.39
CA MET A 165 0.36 -19.27 -9.71
C MET A 165 1.81 -19.17 -10.21
N VAL A 166 2.75 -18.87 -9.31
CA VAL A 166 4.18 -18.83 -9.64
C VAL A 166 4.69 -20.22 -10.03
N ASP A 167 4.28 -21.28 -9.30
CA ASP A 167 4.65 -22.67 -9.64
C ASP A 167 4.17 -23.06 -11.04
N LEU A 168 2.94 -22.67 -11.42
CA LEU A 168 2.42 -22.93 -12.76
C LEU A 168 3.25 -22.22 -13.84
N VAL A 169 3.65 -20.97 -13.61
CA VAL A 169 4.55 -20.24 -14.53
C VAL A 169 5.87 -20.99 -14.73
N LEU A 170 6.43 -21.55 -13.65
CA LEU A 170 7.70 -22.26 -13.72
C LEU A 170 7.57 -23.63 -14.40
N ALA A 171 6.43 -24.29 -14.25
CA ALA A 171 6.16 -25.60 -14.88
C ALA A 171 5.90 -25.52 -16.40
N LEU A 172 5.55 -24.34 -16.91
CA LEU A 172 5.30 -24.10 -18.34
C LEU A 172 6.53 -23.61 -19.12
N LYS A 173 7.71 -23.61 -18.50
CA LYS A 173 8.98 -23.23 -19.14
C LYS A 173 9.58 -24.32 -20.05
#